data_7cbce21bd63bd17f58da6f00c3192806
#
_entry.id   7cbce21bd63bd17f58da6f00c3192806
#
_cell.length_a   1.000
_cell.length_b   1.000
_cell.length_c   1.000
_cell.angle_alpha   90.00
_cell.angle_beta   90.00
_cell.angle_gamma   90.00
#
_symmetry.space_group_name_H-M   'P 1'
#
loop_
_entity.id
_entity.type
_entity.pdbx_description
1 polymer ?
#
loop_
_entity_poly.entity_id
_entity_poly.type
_entity_poly.pdbx_seq_one_letter_code
_entity_poly.pdbx_strand_id
1 'polypeptide(L)'
;MKIKNILTISLLSLFGISQSFAETRITYKSAKSTSSYYQMGVQIADTIKKSTNGGMILTIEESQGSVQNVREVAARTGNYVFTTPPVLVKLAIEEKAMFKGKGNPNYKNIRALFPIPSLTMHFVMSKKSGVNAFSDMSGKTILLGKGSFGAKEGAKYIKLFGLEGKVKLAQVELSNAVPALKNGQIDGFVTAGSYPAPNVIEAAASTGVNVISLSEEQIKSSKRTK
;
A
#
# COMPACT_ATOMS: atom_id res chain seq x y z
N MET A 1 73.40 35.51 6.30
CA MET A 1 72.37 36.55 6.01
C MET A 1 71.09 35.87 5.61
N LYS A 2 70.14 35.81 6.54
CA LYS A 2 68.69 35.75 6.52
C LYS A 2 67.99 34.88 5.44
N ILE A 3 67.76 33.62 5.79
CA ILE A 3 66.76 32.75 5.26
C ILE A 3 65.68 32.59 6.35
N LYS A 4 64.73 33.46 6.41
CA LYS A 4 63.61 33.43 7.39
C LYS A 4 62.38 34.04 6.79
N ASN A 5 61.78 33.55 5.75
CA ASN A 5 60.44 34.00 5.33
C ASN A 5 59.77 33.12 4.29
N ILE A 6 60.00 31.80 4.21
CA ILE A 6 59.34 30.93 3.25
C ILE A 6 58.48 29.82 3.93
N LEU A 7 58.23 29.92 5.23
CA LEU A 7 57.51 28.85 5.95
C LEU A 7 56.11 29.23 6.41
N THR A 8 55.50 30.29 5.89
CA THR A 8 54.20 30.78 6.39
C THR A 8 53.07 30.75 5.37
N ILE A 9 53.23 30.20 4.18
CA ILE A 9 52.17 30.19 3.13
C ILE A 9 51.59 28.79 2.83
N SER A 10 52.11 27.73 3.44
CA SER A 10 51.66 26.35 3.14
C SER A 10 50.61 25.77 4.11
N LEU A 11 50.03 26.53 5.02
CA LEU A 11 49.08 25.99 6.02
C LEU A 11 47.65 26.52 5.87
N LEU A 12 47.32 27.22 4.80
CA LEU A 12 45.97 27.79 4.58
C LEU A 12 45.12 27.08 3.51
N SER A 13 45.56 25.98 2.97
CA SER A 13 44.85 25.32 1.83
C SER A 13 44.18 23.97 2.17
N LEU A 14 43.98 23.62 3.45
CA LEU A 14 43.39 22.35 3.86
C LEU A 14 42.06 22.48 4.64
N PHE A 15 41.42 23.64 4.69
CA PHE A 15 40.02 23.69 5.06
C PHE A 15 39.19 23.50 3.79
N GLY A 16 39.22 22.30 3.21
CA GLY A 16 38.17 21.80 2.35
C GLY A 16 36.90 21.84 3.16
N ILE A 17 36.05 22.83 2.93
CA ILE A 17 34.69 22.88 3.46
C ILE A 17 33.99 21.67 2.87
N SER A 18 34.01 20.54 3.60
CA SER A 18 33.08 19.44 3.35
C SER A 18 31.70 20.03 3.62
N GLN A 19 31.01 20.48 2.60
CA GLN A 19 29.59 20.79 2.68
C GLN A 19 28.90 19.47 2.99
N SER A 20 28.74 19.20 4.28
CA SER A 20 27.85 18.17 4.76
C SER A 20 26.43 18.64 4.41
N PHE A 21 25.93 18.21 3.27
CA PHE A 21 24.52 18.36 2.96
C PHE A 21 23.77 17.58 4.04
N ALA A 22 23.02 18.28 4.89
CA ALA A 22 22.19 17.65 5.89
C ALA A 22 21.20 16.70 5.18
N GLU A 23 21.29 15.42 5.50
CA GLU A 23 20.42 14.39 4.92
C GLU A 23 18.98 14.67 5.34
N THR A 24 18.07 14.78 4.37
CA THR A 24 16.64 14.95 4.62
C THR A 24 16.01 13.58 4.76
N ARG A 25 15.49 13.25 5.93
CA ARG A 25 14.75 12.01 6.19
C ARG A 25 13.25 12.24 6.12
N ILE A 26 12.56 11.38 5.39
CA ILE A 26 11.11 11.42 5.18
C ILE A 26 10.54 10.04 5.55
N THR A 27 9.50 10.01 6.36
CA THR A 27 8.73 8.79 6.58
C THR A 27 7.67 8.66 5.50
N TYR A 28 7.67 7.52 4.79
CA TYR A 28 6.67 7.20 3.78
C TYR A 28 5.81 6.03 4.25
N LYS A 29 4.59 6.31 4.68
CA LYS A 29 3.63 5.28 5.10
C LYS A 29 2.89 4.70 3.91
N SER A 30 2.99 3.39 3.74
CA SER A 30 2.51 2.71 2.54
C SER A 30 1.37 1.72 2.86
N ALA A 31 1.68 0.44 2.94
CA ALA A 31 0.76 -0.66 3.19
C ALA A 31 1.53 -1.84 3.80
N LYS A 32 0.98 -3.06 3.79
CA LYS A 32 1.71 -4.27 4.18
C LYS A 32 2.85 -4.55 3.22
N SER A 33 3.97 -5.09 3.72
CA SER A 33 5.18 -5.41 2.92
C SER A 33 4.91 -6.33 1.72
N THR A 34 3.89 -7.17 1.81
CA THR A 34 3.43 -8.04 0.73
C THR A 34 2.57 -7.34 -0.33
N SER A 35 2.29 -6.05 -0.17
CA SER A 35 1.45 -5.29 -1.10
C SER A 35 2.27 -4.60 -2.19
N SER A 36 1.65 -4.41 -3.36
CA SER A 36 2.24 -3.65 -4.46
C SER A 36 2.56 -2.20 -4.09
N TYR A 37 1.77 -1.56 -3.24
CA TYR A 37 2.05 -0.19 -2.79
C TYR A 37 3.31 -0.12 -1.96
N TYR A 38 3.58 -1.10 -1.11
CA TYR A 38 4.82 -1.14 -0.36
C TYR A 38 6.03 -1.30 -1.30
N GLN A 39 5.94 -2.22 -2.25
CA GLN A 39 7.00 -2.45 -3.23
C GLN A 39 7.25 -1.21 -4.10
N MET A 40 6.20 -0.53 -4.56
CA MET A 40 6.34 0.77 -5.25
C MET A 40 7.00 1.82 -4.36
N GLY A 41 6.64 1.88 -3.07
CA GLY A 41 7.28 2.77 -2.10
C GLY A 41 8.78 2.54 -1.99
N VAL A 42 9.21 1.27 -1.93
CA VAL A 42 10.64 0.88 -1.90
C VAL A 42 11.35 1.35 -3.18
N GLN A 43 10.74 1.14 -4.36
CA GLN A 43 11.31 1.59 -5.64
C GLN A 43 11.42 3.12 -5.72
N ILE A 44 10.41 3.85 -5.26
CA ILE A 44 10.43 5.31 -5.18
C ILE A 44 11.54 5.78 -4.24
N ALA A 45 11.67 5.16 -3.06
CA ALA A 45 12.70 5.49 -2.08
C ALA A 45 14.11 5.29 -2.64
N ASP A 46 14.36 4.15 -3.31
CA ASP A 46 15.65 3.87 -3.96
C ASP A 46 15.96 4.87 -5.07
N THR A 47 14.97 5.21 -5.90
CA THR A 47 15.13 6.18 -6.99
C THR A 47 15.46 7.58 -6.43
N ILE A 48 14.74 8.05 -5.41
CA ILE A 48 15.00 9.35 -4.78
C ILE A 48 16.38 9.38 -4.14
N LYS A 49 16.76 8.33 -3.40
CA LYS A 49 18.09 8.23 -2.81
C LYS A 49 19.17 8.34 -3.86
N LYS A 50 19.04 7.62 -4.98
CA LYS A 50 20.02 7.65 -6.09
C LYS A 50 20.05 9.02 -6.77
N SER A 51 18.91 9.60 -7.09
CA SER A 51 18.83 10.90 -7.81
C SER A 51 19.31 12.08 -6.96
N THR A 52 19.30 11.96 -5.63
CA THR A 52 19.76 13.01 -4.71
C THR A 52 21.16 12.72 -4.12
N ASN A 53 21.88 11.72 -4.65
CA ASN A 53 23.16 11.27 -4.11
C ASN A 53 23.13 11.04 -2.57
N GLY A 54 22.03 10.48 -2.06
CA GLY A 54 21.82 10.25 -0.64
C GLY A 54 21.33 11.47 0.15
N GLY A 55 21.15 12.64 -0.47
CA GLY A 55 20.67 13.85 0.20
C GLY A 55 19.23 13.74 0.72
N MET A 56 18.43 12.78 0.17
CA MET A 56 17.09 12.52 0.66
C MET A 56 16.87 11.01 0.85
N ILE A 57 16.43 10.62 2.04
CA ILE A 57 16.16 9.24 2.42
C ILE A 57 14.69 9.08 2.79
N LEU A 58 13.98 8.21 2.06
CA LEU A 58 12.63 7.81 2.42
C LEU A 58 12.66 6.49 3.21
N THR A 59 12.16 6.52 4.44
CA THR A 59 11.97 5.31 5.26
C THR A 59 10.56 4.82 5.07
N ILE A 60 10.40 3.59 4.54
CA ILE A 60 9.08 3.01 4.28
C ILE A 60 8.52 2.40 5.56
N GLU A 61 7.35 2.87 5.96
CA GLU A 61 6.61 2.38 7.13
C GLU A 61 5.42 1.52 6.68
N GLU A 62 5.28 0.33 7.26
CA GLU A 62 4.11 -0.51 7.03
C GLU A 62 2.83 0.08 7.63
N SER A 63 1.70 -0.30 7.04
CA SER A 63 0.37 0.00 7.58
C SER A 63 -0.65 -1.07 7.19
N GLN A 64 -1.84 -0.98 7.75
CA GLN A 64 -2.99 -1.76 7.30
C GLN A 64 -3.55 -1.25 5.95
N GLY A 65 -3.00 -0.16 5.42
CA GLY A 65 -3.36 0.43 4.14
C GLY A 65 -3.98 1.82 4.24
N SER A 66 -4.53 2.27 3.13
CA SER A 66 -4.89 3.67 2.85
C SER A 66 -5.81 4.32 3.89
N VAL A 67 -6.74 3.58 4.49
CA VAL A 67 -7.65 4.14 5.52
C VAL A 67 -6.88 4.51 6.79
N GLN A 68 -5.97 3.65 7.23
CA GLN A 68 -5.08 3.93 8.36
C GLN A 68 -4.19 5.12 8.05
N ASN A 69 -3.60 5.17 6.85
CA ASN A 69 -2.70 6.24 6.43
C ASN A 69 -3.36 7.62 6.56
N VAL A 70 -4.59 7.77 6.03
CA VAL A 70 -5.35 9.03 6.14
C VAL A 70 -5.66 9.38 7.60
N ARG A 71 -6.04 8.40 8.43
CA ARG A 71 -6.35 8.66 9.84
C ARG A 71 -5.14 9.14 10.63
N GLU A 72 -3.99 8.54 10.38
CA GLU A 72 -2.78 8.84 11.14
C GLU A 72 -2.12 10.16 10.73
N VAL A 73 -2.25 10.58 9.46
CA VAL A 73 -1.63 11.82 8.98
C VAL A 73 -2.03 13.05 9.81
N ALA A 74 -3.24 13.06 10.33
CA ALA A 74 -3.75 14.16 11.16
C ALA A 74 -2.97 14.38 12.47
N ALA A 75 -2.30 13.33 12.97
CA ALA A 75 -1.48 13.36 14.18
C ALA A 75 0.02 13.40 13.89
N ARG A 76 0.43 13.29 12.63
CA ARG A 76 1.84 13.28 12.23
C ARG A 76 2.37 14.70 12.02
N THR A 77 3.61 14.92 12.44
CA THR A 77 4.37 16.16 12.25
C THR A 77 5.68 15.84 11.53
N GLY A 78 6.30 16.87 10.92
CA GLY A 78 7.58 16.74 10.22
C GLY A 78 7.45 16.21 8.79
N ASN A 79 8.51 15.61 8.29
CA ASN A 79 8.62 15.11 6.92
C ASN A 79 7.91 13.76 6.79
N TYR A 80 6.65 13.79 6.43
CA TYR A 80 5.77 12.64 6.36
C TYR A 80 4.95 12.62 5.07
N VAL A 81 5.00 11.51 4.36
CA VAL A 81 4.19 11.26 3.17
C VAL A 81 3.49 9.90 3.29
N PHE A 82 2.44 9.70 2.51
CA PHE A 82 1.68 8.46 2.53
C PHE A 82 0.96 8.19 1.22
N THR A 83 0.62 6.93 0.99
CA THR A 83 -0.17 6.50 -0.17
C THR A 83 -1.63 6.35 0.20
N THR A 84 -2.52 6.90 -0.61
CA THR A 84 -3.97 6.72 -0.51
C THR A 84 -4.68 7.03 -1.82
N PRO A 85 -5.83 6.39 -2.12
CA PRO A 85 -6.74 6.90 -3.14
C PRO A 85 -7.29 8.28 -2.74
N PRO A 86 -7.32 9.27 -3.65
CA PRO A 86 -7.79 10.64 -3.35
C PRO A 86 -9.19 10.70 -2.74
N VAL A 87 -10.08 9.78 -3.13
CA VAL A 87 -11.43 9.69 -2.58
C VAL A 87 -11.47 9.51 -1.07
N LEU A 88 -10.47 8.83 -0.47
CA LEU A 88 -10.43 8.65 0.98
C LEU A 88 -10.11 9.95 1.72
N VAL A 89 -9.29 10.82 1.14
CA VAL A 89 -9.03 12.16 1.69
C VAL A 89 -10.31 13.00 1.66
N LYS A 90 -11.06 12.97 0.55
CA LYS A 90 -12.36 13.63 0.45
C LYS A 90 -13.34 13.11 1.51
N LEU A 91 -13.48 11.80 1.64
CA LEU A 91 -14.38 11.20 2.64
C LEU A 91 -13.95 11.54 4.08
N ALA A 92 -12.67 11.69 4.35
CA ALA A 92 -12.17 12.10 5.66
C ALA A 92 -12.51 13.56 5.98
N ILE A 93 -12.33 14.46 5.00
CA ILE A 93 -12.71 15.88 5.14
C ILE A 93 -14.23 16.05 5.37
N GLU A 94 -15.03 15.24 4.68
CA GLU A 94 -16.50 15.25 4.76
C GLU A 94 -17.06 14.41 5.91
N GLU A 95 -16.23 13.77 6.70
CA GLU A 95 -16.60 12.85 7.80
C GLU A 95 -17.58 11.75 7.36
N LYS A 96 -17.44 11.23 6.14
CA LYS A 96 -18.33 10.22 5.56
C LYS A 96 -17.76 8.81 5.64
N ALA A 97 -18.62 7.83 5.48
CA ALA A 97 -18.31 6.40 5.42
C ALA A 97 -17.43 5.94 6.61
N MET A 98 -16.22 5.38 6.34
CA MET A 98 -15.29 4.91 7.37
C MET A 98 -14.69 6.02 8.24
N PHE A 99 -14.94 7.28 7.94
CA PHE A 99 -14.48 8.46 8.70
C PHE A 99 -15.59 9.13 9.52
N LYS A 100 -16.82 8.61 9.51
CA LYS A 100 -17.94 9.15 10.29
C LYS A 100 -17.58 9.20 11.77
N GLY A 101 -17.74 10.40 12.40
CA GLY A 101 -17.35 10.64 13.79
C GLY A 101 -15.84 10.60 14.06
N LYS A 102 -15.00 10.73 13.01
CA LYS A 102 -13.54 10.74 13.08
C LYS A 102 -12.97 11.95 12.33
N GLY A 103 -13.68 13.07 12.40
CA GLY A 103 -13.26 14.34 11.80
C GLY A 103 -11.96 14.83 12.43
N ASN A 104 -11.14 15.47 11.59
CA ASN A 104 -9.94 16.16 12.06
C ASN A 104 -9.66 17.33 11.12
N PRO A 105 -9.50 18.57 11.63
CA PRO A 105 -9.26 19.75 10.80
C PRO A 105 -8.00 19.62 9.93
N ASN A 106 -7.01 18.84 10.35
CA ASN A 106 -5.75 18.61 9.63
C ASN A 106 -5.93 17.84 8.32
N TYR A 107 -7.06 17.15 8.10
CA TYR A 107 -7.32 16.52 6.80
C TYR A 107 -7.33 17.53 5.65
N LYS A 108 -7.74 18.77 5.91
CA LYS A 108 -7.74 19.87 4.92
C LYS A 108 -6.32 20.32 4.52
N ASN A 109 -5.30 19.98 5.32
CA ASN A 109 -3.91 20.31 5.06
C ASN A 109 -3.17 19.28 4.21
N ILE A 110 -3.80 18.14 3.88
CA ILE A 110 -3.23 17.13 3.00
C ILE A 110 -3.04 17.71 1.60
N ARG A 111 -1.86 17.45 1.00
CA ARG A 111 -1.51 17.86 -0.36
C ARG A 111 -1.11 16.64 -1.18
N ALA A 112 -1.56 16.60 -2.44
CA ALA A 112 -1.09 15.62 -3.41
C ALA A 112 0.32 16.01 -3.89
N LEU A 113 1.21 15.02 -3.97
CA LEU A 113 2.54 15.18 -4.55
C LEU A 113 2.53 14.73 -6.02
N PHE A 114 2.22 13.48 -6.27
CA PHE A 114 2.15 12.90 -7.61
C PHE A 114 1.26 11.64 -7.60
N PRO A 115 0.68 11.27 -8.76
CA PRO A 115 -0.07 10.03 -8.87
C PRO A 115 0.88 8.82 -8.95
N ILE A 116 0.46 7.71 -8.36
CA ILE A 116 1.05 6.39 -8.59
C ILE A 116 0.03 5.49 -9.30
N PRO A 117 0.43 4.38 -9.94
CA PRO A 117 -0.49 3.50 -10.64
C PRO A 117 -1.67 3.07 -9.77
N SER A 118 -2.87 3.01 -10.35
CA SER A 118 -4.08 2.57 -9.67
C SER A 118 -4.02 1.07 -9.33
N LEU A 119 -4.78 0.68 -8.32
CA LEU A 119 -4.90 -0.72 -7.92
C LEU A 119 -5.98 -1.43 -8.70
N THR A 120 -5.73 -2.71 -8.96
CA THR A 120 -6.72 -3.68 -9.44
C THR A 120 -7.12 -4.58 -8.28
N MET A 121 -8.42 -4.91 -8.19
CA MET A 121 -8.91 -5.89 -7.22
C MET A 121 -8.67 -7.30 -7.77
N HIS A 122 -8.04 -8.13 -6.98
CA HIS A 122 -7.80 -9.53 -7.31
C HIS A 122 -8.56 -10.43 -6.33
N PHE A 123 -9.43 -11.26 -6.84
CA PHE A 123 -10.06 -12.37 -6.11
C PHE A 123 -9.30 -13.65 -6.44
N VAL A 124 -8.50 -14.10 -5.48
CA VAL A 124 -7.51 -15.16 -5.66
C VAL A 124 -7.99 -16.40 -4.93
N MET A 125 -8.30 -17.46 -5.66
CA MET A 125 -8.79 -18.71 -5.10
C MET A 125 -7.75 -19.82 -5.29
N SER A 126 -7.54 -20.68 -4.29
CA SER A 126 -6.69 -21.85 -4.49
C SER A 126 -7.28 -22.77 -5.55
N LYS A 127 -6.44 -23.39 -6.37
CA LYS A 127 -6.92 -24.40 -7.34
C LYS A 127 -7.66 -25.54 -6.64
N LYS A 128 -7.24 -25.91 -5.42
CA LYS A 128 -7.89 -26.97 -4.62
C LYS A 128 -9.33 -26.62 -4.21
N SER A 129 -9.67 -25.34 -4.16
CA SER A 129 -11.04 -24.91 -3.80
C SER A 129 -12.07 -25.26 -4.88
N GLY A 130 -11.64 -25.51 -6.12
CA GLY A 130 -12.52 -25.76 -7.27
C GLY A 130 -13.27 -24.52 -7.78
N VAL A 131 -12.98 -23.32 -7.22
CA VAL A 131 -13.65 -22.06 -7.59
C VAL A 131 -13.05 -21.50 -8.86
N ASN A 132 -13.90 -21.28 -9.88
CA ASN A 132 -13.53 -20.69 -11.17
C ASN A 132 -14.31 -19.40 -11.48
N ALA A 133 -15.42 -19.17 -10.79
CA ALA A 133 -16.27 -17.99 -10.94
C ALA A 133 -16.77 -17.51 -9.58
N PHE A 134 -17.33 -16.30 -9.53
CA PHE A 134 -17.93 -15.75 -8.30
C PHE A 134 -19.09 -16.62 -7.78
N SER A 135 -19.87 -17.23 -8.68
CA SER A 135 -20.96 -18.16 -8.33
C SER A 135 -20.50 -19.33 -7.46
N ASP A 136 -19.27 -19.79 -7.66
CA ASP A 136 -18.72 -20.98 -7.00
C ASP A 136 -18.20 -20.70 -5.59
N MET A 137 -18.19 -19.43 -5.17
CA MET A 137 -17.64 -19.00 -3.87
C MET A 137 -18.56 -19.32 -2.68
N SER A 138 -19.81 -19.73 -2.91
CA SER A 138 -20.74 -20.06 -1.82
C SER A 138 -20.17 -21.16 -0.94
N GLY A 139 -20.23 -20.99 0.39
CA GLY A 139 -19.67 -21.91 1.38
C GLY A 139 -18.16 -21.81 1.60
N LYS A 140 -17.43 -21.05 0.76
CA LYS A 140 -15.97 -20.90 0.84
C LYS A 140 -15.54 -19.91 1.93
N THR A 141 -14.34 -20.10 2.43
CA THR A 141 -13.70 -19.21 3.40
C THR A 141 -12.77 -18.23 2.67
N ILE A 142 -13.12 -16.93 2.71
CA ILE A 142 -12.43 -15.87 1.98
C ILE A 142 -11.79 -14.89 2.97
N LEU A 143 -10.51 -14.56 2.75
CA LEU A 143 -9.81 -13.55 3.51
C LEU A 143 -9.86 -12.21 2.77
N LEU A 144 -10.41 -11.18 3.39
CA LEU A 144 -10.41 -9.81 2.87
C LEU A 144 -9.29 -8.93 3.46
N GLY A 145 -8.70 -9.36 4.59
CA GLY A 145 -7.82 -8.54 5.42
C GLY A 145 -8.59 -7.57 6.32
N LYS A 146 -7.87 -6.76 7.10
CA LYS A 146 -8.45 -5.80 8.05
C LYS A 146 -8.02 -4.37 7.73
N GLY A 147 -8.93 -3.41 7.86
CA GLY A 147 -8.61 -1.98 7.85
C GLY A 147 -8.12 -1.40 6.51
N SER A 148 -7.90 -2.21 5.49
CA SER A 148 -7.40 -1.77 4.19
C SER A 148 -8.53 -1.26 3.29
N PHE A 149 -8.15 -0.45 2.27
CA PHE A 149 -9.07 -0.09 1.20
C PHE A 149 -9.51 -1.35 0.42
N GLY A 150 -8.59 -2.25 0.11
CA GLY A 150 -8.88 -3.52 -0.58
C GLY A 150 -9.90 -4.39 0.15
N ALA A 151 -9.83 -4.47 1.50
CA ALA A 151 -10.83 -5.17 2.30
C ALA A 151 -12.22 -4.56 2.17
N LYS A 152 -12.32 -3.22 2.18
CA LYS A 152 -13.59 -2.50 2.02
C LYS A 152 -14.19 -2.70 0.63
N GLU A 153 -13.38 -2.57 -0.41
CA GLU A 153 -13.84 -2.80 -1.78
C GLU A 153 -14.19 -4.28 -2.02
N GLY A 154 -13.40 -5.22 -1.52
CA GLY A 154 -13.70 -6.65 -1.59
C GLY A 154 -15.05 -7.00 -0.97
N ALA A 155 -15.36 -6.44 0.20
CA ALA A 155 -16.67 -6.63 0.84
C ALA A 155 -17.83 -6.08 -0.02
N LYS A 156 -17.63 -4.94 -0.70
CA LYS A 156 -18.64 -4.41 -1.63
C LYS A 156 -18.90 -5.36 -2.80
N TYR A 157 -17.87 -5.96 -3.39
CA TYR A 157 -18.05 -6.94 -4.47
C TYR A 157 -18.73 -8.21 -3.97
N ILE A 158 -18.38 -8.71 -2.77
CA ILE A 158 -19.09 -9.85 -2.14
C ILE A 158 -20.58 -9.55 -2.04
N LYS A 159 -20.96 -8.37 -1.58
CA LYS A 159 -22.36 -7.94 -1.48
C LYS A 159 -23.01 -7.76 -2.87
N LEU A 160 -22.32 -7.05 -3.77
CA LEU A 160 -22.82 -6.76 -5.12
C LEU A 160 -23.17 -8.03 -5.92
N PHE A 161 -22.38 -9.07 -5.73
CA PHE A 161 -22.58 -10.35 -6.44
C PHE A 161 -23.42 -11.37 -5.64
N GLY A 162 -24.14 -10.91 -4.59
CA GLY A 162 -25.07 -11.74 -3.83
C GLY A 162 -24.41 -12.84 -3.00
N LEU A 163 -23.16 -12.65 -2.60
CA LEU A 163 -22.38 -13.59 -1.78
C LEU A 163 -22.36 -13.23 -0.29
N GLU A 164 -22.99 -12.10 0.10
CA GLU A 164 -23.13 -11.70 1.51
C GLU A 164 -23.89 -12.80 2.28
N GLY A 165 -23.32 -13.26 3.39
CA GLY A 165 -23.86 -14.38 4.18
C GLY A 165 -23.66 -15.77 3.56
N LYS A 166 -23.20 -15.87 2.31
CA LYS A 166 -22.92 -17.15 1.64
C LYS A 166 -21.45 -17.55 1.69
N VAL A 167 -20.54 -16.63 1.93
CA VAL A 167 -19.11 -16.86 2.14
C VAL A 167 -18.75 -16.67 3.61
N LYS A 168 -17.78 -17.43 4.09
CA LYS A 168 -17.19 -17.26 5.44
C LYS A 168 -16.04 -16.26 5.33
N LEU A 169 -16.08 -15.17 6.11
CA LEU A 169 -15.00 -14.18 6.10
C LEU A 169 -13.98 -14.52 7.19
N ALA A 170 -12.76 -14.86 6.76
CA ALA A 170 -11.66 -15.14 7.68
C ALA A 170 -11.17 -13.87 8.37
N GLN A 171 -10.95 -13.93 9.69
CA GLN A 171 -10.46 -12.83 10.52
C GLN A 171 -8.93 -12.88 10.68
N VAL A 172 -8.22 -12.95 9.55
CA VAL A 172 -6.77 -13.06 9.49
C VAL A 172 -6.21 -11.80 8.82
N GLU A 173 -4.96 -11.45 9.13
CA GLU A 173 -4.26 -10.34 8.49
C GLU A 173 -3.87 -10.69 7.05
N LEU A 174 -3.92 -9.70 6.14
CA LEU A 174 -3.61 -9.94 4.72
C LEU A 174 -2.18 -10.46 4.50
N SER A 175 -1.22 -10.09 5.37
CA SER A 175 0.14 -10.61 5.33
C SER A 175 0.23 -12.12 5.52
N ASN A 176 -0.77 -12.73 6.13
CA ASN A 176 -0.86 -14.17 6.36
C ASN A 176 -1.71 -14.90 5.29
N ALA A 177 -2.14 -14.20 4.22
CA ALA A 177 -3.01 -14.78 3.20
C ALA A 177 -2.38 -15.99 2.51
N VAL A 178 -1.12 -15.89 2.10
CA VAL A 178 -0.44 -16.98 1.37
C VAL A 178 -0.18 -18.19 2.28
N PRO A 179 0.39 -18.05 3.49
CA PRO A 179 0.48 -19.15 4.43
C PRO A 179 -0.88 -19.80 4.76
N ALA A 180 -1.92 -19.01 5.03
CA ALA A 180 -3.25 -19.52 5.33
C ALA A 180 -3.87 -20.29 4.15
N LEU A 181 -3.68 -19.82 2.92
CA LEU A 181 -4.10 -20.49 1.70
C LEU A 181 -3.37 -21.83 1.52
N LYS A 182 -2.06 -21.84 1.68
CA LYS A 182 -1.21 -23.04 1.60
C LYS A 182 -1.62 -24.10 2.61
N ASN A 183 -1.94 -23.69 3.83
CA ASN A 183 -2.34 -24.57 4.91
C ASN A 183 -3.82 -24.98 4.85
N GLY A 184 -4.60 -24.53 3.86
CA GLY A 184 -6.02 -24.85 3.72
C GLY A 184 -6.93 -24.20 4.76
N GLN A 185 -6.45 -23.18 5.47
CA GLN A 185 -7.24 -22.42 6.46
C GLN A 185 -8.25 -21.47 5.77
N ILE A 186 -7.96 -21.08 4.53
CA ILE A 186 -8.83 -20.29 3.66
C ILE A 186 -8.87 -20.91 2.27
N ASP A 187 -9.95 -20.70 1.55
CA ASP A 187 -10.10 -21.13 0.14
C ASP A 187 -9.58 -20.07 -0.82
N GLY A 188 -9.56 -18.81 -0.39
CA GLY A 188 -9.09 -17.69 -1.20
C GLY A 188 -8.89 -16.42 -0.39
N PHE A 189 -8.31 -15.42 -1.05
CA PHE A 189 -8.15 -14.08 -0.48
C PHE A 189 -8.42 -13.00 -1.53
N VAL A 190 -8.72 -11.80 -1.04
CA VAL A 190 -8.90 -10.61 -1.86
C VAL A 190 -7.79 -9.63 -1.56
N THR A 191 -7.15 -9.14 -2.62
CA THR A 191 -6.11 -8.12 -2.50
C THR A 191 -6.31 -7.01 -3.52
N ALA A 192 -5.90 -5.80 -3.18
CA ALA A 192 -5.83 -4.67 -4.09
C ALA A 192 -4.36 -4.38 -4.38
N GLY A 193 -3.96 -4.41 -5.63
CA GLY A 193 -2.56 -4.24 -6.01
C GLY A 193 -2.38 -3.94 -7.49
N SER A 194 -1.12 -3.73 -7.90
CA SER A 194 -0.73 -3.76 -9.29
C SER A 194 -0.86 -5.19 -9.83
N TYR A 195 -0.92 -5.35 -11.15
CA TYR A 195 -0.91 -6.67 -11.77
C TYR A 195 0.48 -6.96 -12.37
N PRO A 196 1.06 -8.12 -12.03
CA PRO A 196 0.66 -9.06 -10.99
C PRO A 196 1.05 -8.55 -9.60
N ALA A 197 0.18 -8.77 -8.59
CA ALA A 197 0.49 -8.40 -7.21
C ALA A 197 1.46 -9.41 -6.58
N PRO A 198 2.42 -9.00 -5.73
CA PRO A 198 3.43 -9.90 -5.16
C PRO A 198 2.85 -11.10 -4.43
N ASN A 199 1.82 -10.92 -3.60
CA ASN A 199 1.15 -12.01 -2.88
C ASN A 199 0.37 -12.97 -3.81
N VAL A 200 -0.07 -12.49 -4.98
CA VAL A 200 -0.68 -13.35 -6.02
C VAL A 200 0.39 -14.21 -6.69
N ILE A 201 1.54 -13.65 -7.00
CA ILE A 201 2.69 -14.40 -7.55
C ILE A 201 3.13 -15.50 -6.57
N GLU A 202 3.30 -15.13 -5.30
CA GLU A 202 3.71 -16.07 -4.24
C GLU A 202 2.70 -17.21 -4.05
N ALA A 203 1.40 -16.89 -4.01
CA ALA A 203 0.34 -17.88 -3.92
C ALA A 203 0.32 -18.81 -5.15
N ALA A 204 0.48 -18.25 -6.35
CA ALA A 204 0.53 -19.03 -7.58
C ALA A 204 1.69 -20.03 -7.59
N ALA A 205 2.88 -19.61 -7.15
CA ALA A 205 4.06 -20.44 -7.10
C ALA A 205 3.98 -21.54 -6.01
N SER A 206 3.32 -21.26 -4.87
CA SER A 206 3.31 -22.16 -3.71
C SER A 206 2.16 -23.18 -3.71
N THR A 207 0.97 -22.81 -4.20
CA THR A 207 -0.23 -23.68 -4.13
C THR A 207 -0.97 -23.83 -5.46
N GLY A 208 -0.66 -22.97 -6.43
CA GLY A 208 -1.47 -22.77 -7.62
C GLY A 208 -2.80 -22.07 -7.31
N VAL A 209 -3.12 -21.06 -8.08
CA VAL A 209 -4.35 -20.27 -7.88
C VAL A 209 -5.09 -20.02 -9.18
N ASN A 210 -6.38 -19.71 -9.04
CA ASN A 210 -7.22 -19.09 -10.06
C ASN A 210 -7.46 -17.64 -9.62
N VAL A 211 -7.18 -16.68 -10.49
CA VAL A 211 -7.61 -15.28 -10.30
C VAL A 211 -8.95 -15.13 -11.00
N ILE A 212 -9.99 -14.84 -10.24
CA ILE A 212 -11.36 -14.84 -10.73
C ILE A 212 -11.63 -13.55 -11.51
N SER A 213 -12.01 -13.70 -12.77
CA SER A 213 -12.43 -12.60 -13.64
C SER A 213 -13.92 -12.29 -13.47
N LEU A 214 -14.28 -11.01 -13.66
CA LEU A 214 -15.68 -10.60 -13.74
C LEU A 214 -16.28 -11.02 -15.08
N SER A 215 -17.53 -11.51 -15.06
CA SER A 215 -18.33 -11.66 -16.29
C SER A 215 -18.72 -10.30 -16.86
N GLU A 216 -19.15 -10.24 -18.11
CA GLU A 216 -19.63 -8.99 -18.71
C GLU A 216 -20.80 -8.37 -17.95
N GLU A 217 -21.72 -9.21 -17.45
CA GLU A 217 -22.85 -8.77 -16.63
C GLU A 217 -22.37 -8.17 -15.30
N GLN A 218 -21.40 -8.80 -14.63
CA GLN A 218 -20.80 -8.30 -13.41
C GLN A 218 -20.05 -6.97 -13.63
N ILE A 219 -19.38 -6.81 -14.78
CA ILE A 219 -18.75 -5.55 -15.17
C ILE A 219 -19.82 -4.46 -15.35
N LYS A 220 -20.94 -4.75 -16.01
CA LYS A 220 -22.06 -3.80 -16.20
C LYS A 220 -22.68 -3.40 -14.87
N SER A 221 -22.91 -4.36 -13.97
CA SER A 221 -23.50 -4.09 -12.64
C SER A 221 -22.56 -3.27 -11.76
N SER A 222 -21.25 -3.56 -11.77
CA SER A 222 -20.25 -2.83 -10.99
C SER A 222 -20.10 -1.35 -11.38
N LYS A 223 -20.38 -1.01 -12.65
CA LYS A 223 -20.37 0.38 -13.15
C LYS A 223 -21.58 1.20 -12.71
N ARG A 224 -22.71 0.57 -12.42
CA ARG A 224 -23.96 1.25 -11.99
C ARG A 224 -23.96 1.62 -10.52
N THR A 225 -23.02 1.12 -9.73
CA THR A 225 -22.98 1.28 -8.25
C THR A 225 -21.97 2.36 -7.82
N LYS A 226 -21.49 3.20 -8.74
CA LYS A 226 -20.60 4.34 -8.45
C LYS A 226 -21.35 5.61 -8.17
#